data_bed813aa06b37cba3e82a8da9c8d92f4
#
_entry.id   bed813aa06b37cba3e82a8da9c8d92f4
#
_cell.length_a   1.000
_cell.length_b   1.000
_cell.length_c   1.000
_cell.angle_alpha   90.00
_cell.angle_beta   90.00
_cell.angle_gamma   90.00
#
_symmetry.space_group_name_H-M   'P 1'
#
loop_
_entity.id
_entity.type
_entity.pdbx_description
1 polymer ?
#
loop_
_entity_poly.entity_id
_entity_poly.type
_entity_poly.pdbx_seq_one_letter_code
_entity_poly.pdbx_strand_id
1 'polypeptide(L)'
;MRNWTKRVCAQLLVLLCLAALLPARASAAGLIDTNRDVHLTIEYRHDGEPVPSVPFDLYYAASVDADANFTLAGDFADYPVSLEKLTAAEWTALAETLAAYADRDGLTPLDSGKTDTQGMLTFPNRQERLVPGLYLVVGRRLVTERYTYTTEPFLIALPNLENDTWLYDVTASPKHTRTENPPVPPDDKDDWRVIKIWKDDVEELRPDEVVIELLKDGTVYDTVRLNAKNNWRHTWKSLPKYHADGSAIEWRVTEQPLKRYTVRISRDGNTFLVVNTYKPQSPDEDSTTRIVIKRWDDAGYEQKRPDTITVTLLKDGTVYDTRTISRTDSWQYTWSGLPRYSPDGTEIVWAIQENAVPGYISSIRETGDTFILTNTPEHQKLPQTGLLWWPVPVLAAAGLLLLILGTLLKRKNDHD
;
A
#
# COMPACT_ATOMS: atom_id res chain seq x y z
N MET A 1 -13.45 12.96 60.88
CA MET A 1 -12.48 13.90 60.30
C MET A 1 -11.18 13.18 60.10
N ARG A 2 -10.95 12.55 59.01
CA ARG A 2 -9.61 12.07 58.64
C ARG A 2 -9.66 11.31 57.31
N ASN A 3 -8.78 11.73 56.42
CA ASN A 3 -8.29 10.99 55.24
C ASN A 3 -9.21 10.90 53.99
N TRP A 4 -9.27 12.04 53.32
CA TRP A 4 -9.76 12.06 51.95
C TRP A 4 -8.80 12.89 51.06
N THR A 5 -7.55 12.45 50.99
CA THR A 5 -6.58 13.01 50.06
C THR A 5 -5.48 11.99 49.81
N LYS A 6 -5.74 10.98 49.01
CA LYS A 6 -4.71 10.17 48.33
C LYS A 6 -5.40 9.14 47.42
N ARG A 7 -6.06 9.56 46.38
CA ARG A 7 -6.45 8.71 45.23
C ARG A 7 -6.85 9.60 44.05
N VAL A 8 -5.96 10.43 43.59
CA VAL A 8 -6.08 11.10 42.30
C VAL A 8 -4.68 11.26 41.77
N CYS A 9 -4.15 10.28 41.10
CA CYS A 9 -3.01 10.35 40.17
C CYS A 9 -2.69 8.93 39.69
N ALA A 10 -3.54 8.36 38.84
CA ALA A 10 -3.18 7.22 38.00
C ALA A 10 -4.36 6.90 37.06
N GLN A 11 -4.80 7.85 36.27
CA GLN A 11 -5.67 7.60 35.12
C GLN A 11 -5.61 8.84 34.20
N LEU A 12 -4.56 8.94 33.47
CA LEU A 12 -4.53 9.80 32.28
C LEU A 12 -3.64 9.13 31.27
N LEU A 13 -4.27 8.73 30.21
CA LEU A 13 -3.79 8.57 28.83
C LEU A 13 -4.08 7.21 28.24
N VAL A 14 -5.34 6.98 27.94
CA VAL A 14 -5.76 6.33 26.71
C VAL A 14 -7.05 7.02 26.31
N LEU A 15 -6.94 8.09 25.60
CA LEU A 15 -8.08 8.73 24.95
C LEU A 15 -7.67 8.99 23.52
N LEU A 16 -8.06 8.08 22.65
CA LEU A 16 -8.16 8.43 21.25
C LEU A 16 -9.33 7.71 20.60
N CYS A 17 -10.19 8.52 20.01
CA CYS A 17 -11.23 8.20 19.05
C CYS A 17 -12.46 7.49 19.59
N LEU A 18 -13.27 8.19 20.41
CA LEU A 18 -14.71 8.04 20.39
C LEU A 18 -15.29 9.19 19.53
N ALA A 19 -15.45 8.98 18.26
CA ALA A 19 -16.36 9.76 17.45
C ALA A 19 -17.77 9.19 17.66
N ALA A 20 -18.42 9.59 18.74
CA ALA A 20 -19.85 9.39 18.94
C ALA A 20 -20.63 10.43 18.14
N LEU A 21 -21.60 9.96 17.38
CA LEU A 21 -22.64 10.70 16.66
C LEU A 21 -23.23 11.86 17.49
N LEU A 22 -22.77 13.06 17.21
CA LEU A 22 -23.50 14.29 17.47
C LEU A 22 -23.44 15.14 16.20
N PRO A 23 -24.52 15.91 15.86
CA PRO A 23 -24.53 16.68 14.64
C PRO A 23 -23.37 17.68 14.64
N ALA A 24 -22.58 17.63 13.59
CA ALA A 24 -21.36 18.37 13.38
C ALA A 24 -21.55 19.88 13.64
N ARG A 25 -20.97 20.34 14.73
CA ARG A 25 -20.21 21.58 14.62
C ARG A 25 -18.82 21.15 14.19
N ALA A 26 -18.54 21.34 12.92
CA ALA A 26 -17.19 21.25 12.40
C ALA A 26 -16.36 22.36 13.08
N SER A 27 -15.72 22.03 14.18
CA SER A 27 -14.55 22.75 14.64
C SER A 27 -13.44 22.25 13.74
N ALA A 28 -13.07 23.05 12.76
CA ALA A 28 -12.11 22.68 11.74
C ALA A 28 -10.72 22.71 12.38
N ALA A 29 -10.21 21.60 12.83
CA ALA A 29 -8.77 21.40 12.73
C ALA A 29 -8.45 21.69 11.26
N GLY A 30 -7.56 22.66 10.99
CA GLY A 30 -7.18 22.97 9.62
C GLY A 30 -6.67 21.73 8.91
N LEU A 31 -6.56 21.79 7.58
CA LEU A 31 -5.96 20.72 6.79
C LEU A 31 -4.54 20.41 7.30
N ILE A 32 -4.13 19.14 7.16
CA ILE A 32 -2.75 18.74 7.42
C ILE A 32 -1.85 19.40 6.37
N ASP A 33 -0.78 20.07 6.82
CA ASP A 33 0.31 20.49 5.93
C ASP A 33 1.22 19.29 5.65
N THR A 34 0.99 18.63 4.53
CA THR A 34 1.73 17.44 4.11
C THR A 34 3.18 17.70 3.70
N ASN A 35 3.60 18.96 3.59
CA ASN A 35 4.98 19.35 3.27
C ASN A 35 5.83 19.65 4.50
N ARG A 36 5.20 19.80 5.65
CA ARG A 36 5.88 20.09 6.91
C ARG A 36 6.56 18.86 7.48
N ASP A 37 7.77 19.01 7.99
CA ASP A 37 8.50 17.95 8.68
C ASP A 37 7.79 17.55 9.98
N VAL A 38 7.89 16.28 10.33
CA VAL A 38 7.34 15.72 11.57
C VAL A 38 8.45 15.08 12.39
N HIS A 39 8.27 15.07 13.72
CA HIS A 39 9.20 14.46 14.65
C HIS A 39 8.47 13.54 15.62
N LEU A 40 9.10 12.43 15.99
CA LEU A 40 8.63 11.52 17.00
C LEU A 40 9.70 11.35 18.09
N THR A 41 9.37 11.69 19.32
CA THR A 41 10.22 11.41 20.47
C THR A 41 9.63 10.24 21.25
N ILE A 42 10.40 9.18 21.42
CA ILE A 42 10.09 8.06 22.31
C ILE A 42 10.63 8.39 23.70
N GLU A 43 9.77 8.35 24.71
CA GLU A 43 10.15 8.40 26.12
C GLU A 43 9.95 7.01 26.75
N TYR A 44 11.03 6.35 27.10
CA TYR A 44 10.99 4.99 27.63
C TYR A 44 11.44 4.95 29.09
N ARG A 45 10.48 4.74 29.99
CA ARG A 45 10.69 4.69 31.43
C ARG A 45 10.01 3.48 32.05
N HIS A 46 10.63 2.86 33.02
CA HIS A 46 10.05 1.80 33.83
C HIS A 46 10.03 2.21 35.29
N ASP A 47 8.86 2.21 35.93
CA ASP A 47 8.65 2.69 37.30
C ASP A 47 9.18 4.13 37.54
N GLY A 48 9.10 4.97 36.50
CA GLY A 48 9.59 6.35 36.52
C GLY A 48 11.08 6.52 36.18
N GLU A 49 11.85 5.45 36.20
CA GLU A 49 13.29 5.50 35.87
C GLU A 49 13.53 5.34 34.37
N PRO A 50 14.47 6.09 33.78
CA PRO A 50 14.80 5.97 32.36
C PRO A 50 15.44 4.62 32.08
N VAL A 51 15.09 4.01 30.94
CA VAL A 51 15.70 2.77 30.45
C VAL A 51 16.50 3.09 29.18
N PRO A 52 17.83 3.13 29.26
CA PRO A 52 18.69 3.42 28.14
C PRO A 52 18.88 2.18 27.22
N SER A 53 19.32 2.46 26.00
CA SER A 53 19.74 1.46 25.01
C SER A 53 18.63 0.56 24.49
N VAL A 54 17.35 0.90 24.70
CA VAL A 54 16.22 0.18 24.09
C VAL A 54 16.20 0.47 22.60
N PRO A 55 16.35 -0.55 21.73
CA PRO A 55 16.34 -0.31 20.28
C PRO A 55 14.92 -0.13 19.77
N PHE A 56 14.75 0.78 18.82
CA PHE A 56 13.51 1.02 18.10
C PHE A 56 13.74 1.07 16.60
N ASP A 57 12.82 0.45 15.86
CA ASP A 57 12.71 0.55 14.42
C ASP A 57 11.44 1.32 14.07
N LEU A 58 11.56 2.22 13.10
CA LEU A 58 10.48 3.05 12.58
C LEU A 58 10.20 2.67 11.12
N TYR A 59 8.97 2.35 10.81
CA TYR A 59 8.51 2.02 9.46
C TYR A 59 7.43 3.00 9.01
N TYR A 60 7.45 3.39 7.74
CA TYR A 60 6.41 4.20 7.13
C TYR A 60 5.29 3.28 6.62
N ALA A 61 4.18 3.22 7.36
CA ALA A 61 3.10 2.26 7.09
C ALA A 61 2.03 2.80 6.13
N ALA A 62 1.73 4.10 6.18
CA ALA A 62 0.74 4.70 5.29
C ALA A 62 1.03 6.19 5.06
N SER A 63 0.70 6.67 3.87
CA SER A 63 0.62 8.10 3.56
C SER A 63 -0.63 8.71 4.18
N VAL A 64 -0.61 10.02 4.39
CA VAL A 64 -1.76 10.81 4.84
C VAL A 64 -2.01 11.95 3.86
N ASP A 65 -3.28 12.20 3.52
CA ASP A 65 -3.66 13.39 2.74
C ASP A 65 -3.98 14.59 3.66
N ALA A 66 -4.32 15.72 3.04
CA ALA A 66 -4.66 16.95 3.77
C ALA A 66 -5.93 16.79 4.64
N ASP A 67 -6.83 15.88 4.27
CA ASP A 67 -8.08 15.59 4.98
C ASP A 67 -7.93 14.48 6.03
N ALA A 68 -6.70 14.06 6.34
CA ALA A 68 -6.33 13.03 7.31
C ALA A 68 -6.78 11.60 6.91
N ASN A 69 -6.94 11.30 5.63
CA ASN A 69 -7.17 9.94 5.16
C ASN A 69 -5.83 9.21 5.00
N PHE A 70 -5.77 7.98 5.50
CA PHE A 70 -4.59 7.14 5.40
C PHE A 70 -4.72 6.14 4.26
N THR A 71 -3.64 5.96 3.49
CA THR A 71 -3.51 4.93 2.46
C THR A 71 -2.22 4.17 2.69
N LEU A 72 -2.29 2.83 2.81
CA LEU A 72 -1.09 1.98 2.95
C LEU A 72 -0.06 2.35 1.89
N ALA A 73 1.21 2.39 2.27
CA ALA A 73 2.28 2.88 1.41
C ALA A 73 3.59 2.10 1.61
N GLY A 74 4.52 2.27 0.67
CA GLY A 74 5.82 1.61 0.71
C GLY A 74 5.70 0.09 0.77
N ASP A 75 6.50 -0.55 1.60
CA ASP A 75 6.52 -2.00 1.77
C ASP A 75 5.20 -2.57 2.35
N PHE A 76 4.32 -1.71 2.88
CA PHE A 76 3.03 -2.13 3.43
C PHE A 76 1.85 -1.98 2.46
N ALA A 77 2.05 -1.46 1.25
CA ALA A 77 0.97 -1.15 0.30
C ALA A 77 0.10 -2.38 -0.05
N ASP A 78 0.71 -3.55 -0.15
CA ASP A 78 0.04 -4.78 -0.59
C ASP A 78 -0.34 -5.73 0.57
N TYR A 79 -0.13 -5.31 1.83
CA TYR A 79 -0.54 -6.17 2.94
C TYR A 79 -2.06 -6.23 3.10
N PRO A 80 -2.61 -7.42 3.40
CA PRO A 80 -4.05 -7.64 3.46
C PRO A 80 -4.66 -7.11 4.76
N VAL A 81 -4.48 -5.82 5.04
CA VAL A 81 -5.01 -5.15 6.23
C VAL A 81 -5.88 -3.96 5.84
N SER A 82 -6.70 -3.46 6.78
CA SER A 82 -7.54 -2.27 6.58
C SER A 82 -7.23 -1.23 7.63
N LEU A 83 -7.23 0.04 7.21
CA LEU A 83 -7.08 1.23 8.08
C LEU A 83 -8.44 1.86 8.41
N GLU A 84 -9.55 1.32 7.91
CA GLU A 84 -10.85 1.94 7.99
C GLU A 84 -11.60 1.59 9.27
N LYS A 85 -12.20 2.59 9.91
CA LYS A 85 -13.16 2.47 11.02
C LYS A 85 -12.69 1.59 12.17
N LEU A 86 -11.42 1.72 12.56
CA LEU A 86 -10.81 0.93 13.61
C LEU A 86 -11.10 1.49 14.99
N THR A 87 -11.45 0.61 15.93
CA THR A 87 -11.47 0.91 17.38
C THR A 87 -10.04 0.93 17.92
N ALA A 88 -9.84 1.47 19.13
CA ALA A 88 -8.53 1.49 19.76
C ALA A 88 -7.89 0.08 19.90
N ALA A 89 -8.68 -0.94 20.24
CA ALA A 89 -8.22 -2.32 20.31
C ALA A 89 -7.80 -2.85 18.93
N GLU A 90 -8.52 -2.44 17.89
CA GLU A 90 -8.21 -2.84 16.51
C GLU A 90 -6.95 -2.16 15.97
N TRP A 91 -6.68 -0.90 16.37
CA TRP A 91 -5.40 -0.23 16.09
C TRP A 91 -4.22 -0.97 16.74
N THR A 92 -4.37 -1.42 17.99
CA THR A 92 -3.35 -2.23 18.68
C THR A 92 -3.12 -3.56 17.94
N ALA A 93 -4.19 -4.27 17.60
CA ALA A 93 -4.08 -5.53 16.87
C ALA A 93 -3.50 -5.35 15.45
N LEU A 94 -3.76 -4.23 14.79
CA LEU A 94 -3.16 -3.89 13.51
C LEU A 94 -1.65 -3.67 13.64
N ALA A 95 -1.20 -2.96 14.68
CA ALA A 95 0.22 -2.76 14.94
C ALA A 95 0.96 -4.10 15.14
N GLU A 96 0.38 -5.02 15.92
CA GLU A 96 0.89 -6.38 16.10
C GLU A 96 0.94 -7.16 14.79
N THR A 97 -0.10 -7.04 13.97
CA THR A 97 -0.19 -7.70 12.66
C THR A 97 0.91 -7.21 11.72
N LEU A 98 1.05 -5.89 11.58
CA LEU A 98 2.05 -5.29 10.69
C LEU A 98 3.48 -5.57 11.18
N ALA A 99 3.72 -5.54 12.50
CA ALA A 99 5.02 -5.88 13.07
C ALA A 99 5.40 -7.35 12.79
N ALA A 100 4.43 -8.29 12.92
CA ALA A 100 4.68 -9.68 12.61
C ALA A 100 4.99 -9.90 11.11
N TYR A 101 4.29 -9.21 10.22
CA TYR A 101 4.60 -9.25 8.78
C TYR A 101 5.96 -8.62 8.46
N ALA A 102 6.28 -7.47 9.06
CA ALA A 102 7.57 -6.81 8.86
C ALA A 102 8.74 -7.72 9.27
N ASP A 103 8.60 -8.43 10.40
CA ASP A 103 9.59 -9.38 10.88
C ASP A 103 9.69 -10.61 9.95
N ARG A 104 8.55 -11.22 9.57
CA ARG A 104 8.50 -12.38 8.67
C ARG A 104 9.18 -12.10 7.33
N ASP A 105 8.89 -10.95 6.75
CA ASP A 105 9.35 -10.57 5.41
C ASP A 105 10.72 -9.87 5.44
N GLY A 106 11.28 -9.64 6.63
CA GLY A 106 12.59 -9.02 6.81
C GLY A 106 12.65 -7.60 6.29
N LEU A 107 11.58 -6.81 6.49
CA LEU A 107 11.51 -5.44 6.01
C LEU A 107 12.61 -4.57 6.63
N THR A 108 13.19 -3.70 5.82
CA THR A 108 14.15 -2.72 6.30
C THR A 108 13.43 -1.52 6.91
N PRO A 109 13.70 -1.16 8.18
CA PRO A 109 13.08 0.03 8.78
C PRO A 109 13.50 1.31 8.04
N LEU A 110 12.58 2.26 7.93
CA LEU A 110 12.87 3.60 7.41
C LEU A 110 13.94 4.28 8.25
N ASP A 111 13.83 4.19 9.57
CA ASP A 111 14.80 4.74 10.51
C ASP A 111 14.92 3.85 11.75
N SER A 112 16.01 3.96 12.48
CA SER A 112 16.22 3.18 13.71
C SER A 112 17.15 3.90 14.69
N GLY A 113 16.99 3.61 15.96
CA GLY A 113 17.82 4.20 17.01
C GLY A 113 17.72 3.45 18.33
N LYS A 114 18.37 4.00 19.36
CA LYS A 114 18.31 3.49 20.74
C LYS A 114 18.07 4.64 21.69
N THR A 115 17.32 4.38 22.75
CA THR A 115 17.15 5.37 23.83
C THR A 115 18.49 5.75 24.46
N ASP A 116 18.62 7.03 24.78
CA ASP A 116 19.79 7.61 25.46
C ASP A 116 19.76 7.35 26.96
N THR A 117 20.70 7.97 27.72
CA THR A 117 20.81 7.84 29.18
C THR A 117 19.60 8.43 29.93
N GLN A 118 18.80 9.26 29.26
CA GLN A 118 17.56 9.82 29.81
C GLN A 118 16.33 9.01 29.40
N GLY A 119 16.52 7.89 28.66
CA GLY A 119 15.46 7.07 28.13
C GLY A 119 14.75 7.69 26.91
N MET A 120 15.41 8.63 26.22
CA MET A 120 14.83 9.37 25.10
C MET A 120 15.43 8.90 23.75
N LEU A 121 14.59 8.86 22.72
CA LEU A 121 15.01 8.68 21.33
C LEU A 121 14.13 9.54 20.44
N THR A 122 14.74 10.40 19.62
CA THR A 122 13.98 11.23 18.68
C THR A 122 14.22 10.78 17.23
N PHE A 123 13.16 10.66 16.47
CA PHE A 123 13.16 10.48 15.02
C PHE A 123 12.78 11.81 14.31
N PRO A 124 13.42 12.17 13.19
CA PRO A 124 14.45 11.40 12.48
C PRO A 124 15.73 11.28 13.29
N ASN A 125 16.35 10.08 13.27
CA ASN A 125 17.62 9.80 13.97
C ASN A 125 18.76 9.62 12.97
N ARG A 126 18.52 8.89 11.87
CA ARG A 126 19.48 8.65 10.79
C ARG A 126 19.05 9.26 9.48
N GLN A 127 17.75 9.51 9.32
CA GLN A 127 17.17 10.19 8.16
C GLN A 127 17.34 11.71 8.32
N GLU A 128 17.31 12.43 7.20
CA GLU A 128 17.35 13.91 7.22
C GLU A 128 16.01 14.50 7.67
N ARG A 129 14.88 13.86 7.31
CA ARG A 129 13.54 14.32 7.64
C ARG A 129 12.53 13.16 7.67
N LEU A 130 11.43 13.34 8.35
CA LEU A 130 10.23 12.53 8.25
C LEU A 130 9.09 13.35 7.62
N VAL A 131 8.25 12.68 6.83
CA VAL A 131 7.07 13.28 6.18
C VAL A 131 5.80 12.91 6.93
N PRO A 132 4.69 13.68 6.83
CA PRO A 132 3.41 13.29 7.39
C PRO A 132 2.94 11.91 6.93
N GLY A 133 2.39 11.12 7.87
CA GLY A 133 1.91 9.77 7.59
C GLY A 133 1.60 8.97 8.84
N LEU A 134 1.31 7.69 8.65
CA LEU A 134 1.14 6.70 9.71
C LEU A 134 2.43 5.88 9.82
N TYR A 135 2.96 5.79 11.02
CA TYR A 135 4.21 5.09 11.30
C TYR A 135 3.98 3.90 12.21
N LEU A 136 4.57 2.76 11.86
CA LEU A 136 4.68 1.60 12.75
C LEU A 136 6.00 1.73 13.52
N VAL A 137 5.91 1.69 14.84
CA VAL A 137 7.05 1.70 15.75
C VAL A 137 7.18 0.33 16.40
N VAL A 138 8.34 -0.30 16.20
CA VAL A 138 8.65 -1.61 16.76
C VAL A 138 9.83 -1.45 17.74
N GLY A 139 9.54 -1.55 19.04
CA GLY A 139 10.61 -1.63 20.05
C GLY A 139 11.20 -3.03 20.03
N ARG A 140 12.50 -3.12 19.79
CA ARG A 140 13.21 -4.39 19.84
C ARG A 140 13.53 -4.74 21.28
N ARG A 141 13.52 -6.01 21.58
CA ARG A 141 13.80 -6.53 22.91
C ARG A 141 15.18 -6.06 23.41
N LEU A 142 15.22 -5.51 24.61
CA LEU A 142 16.46 -5.22 25.33
C LEU A 142 16.69 -6.30 26.40
N VAL A 143 17.76 -7.06 26.26
CA VAL A 143 18.20 -8.03 27.26
C VAL A 143 19.36 -7.41 28.03
N THR A 144 19.20 -7.30 29.35
CA THR A 144 20.27 -6.92 30.31
C THR A 144 20.65 -8.16 31.10
N GLU A 145 21.65 -8.05 31.95
CA GLU A 145 22.06 -9.15 32.82
C GLU A 145 20.90 -9.68 33.69
N ARG A 146 20.03 -8.80 34.16
CA ARG A 146 18.97 -9.15 35.12
C ARG A 146 17.58 -9.15 34.51
N TYR A 147 17.31 -8.33 33.50
CA TYR A 147 15.97 -8.09 32.97
C TYR A 147 15.92 -8.17 31.46
N THR A 148 14.80 -8.67 30.96
CA THR A 148 14.38 -8.52 29.57
C THR A 148 13.23 -7.51 29.50
N TYR A 149 13.38 -6.49 28.63
CA TYR A 149 12.35 -5.53 28.34
C TYR A 149 11.74 -5.86 26.96
N THR A 150 10.43 -5.99 26.92
CA THR A 150 9.68 -6.25 25.67
C THR A 150 8.66 -5.14 25.48
N THR A 151 8.70 -4.47 24.33
CA THR A 151 7.85 -3.34 23.98
C THR A 151 6.74 -3.80 23.05
N GLU A 152 5.50 -3.40 23.33
CA GLU A 152 4.38 -3.63 22.40
C GLU A 152 4.56 -2.72 21.17
N PRO A 153 4.46 -3.24 19.94
CA PRO A 153 4.49 -2.40 18.75
C PRO A 153 3.25 -1.48 18.73
N PHE A 154 3.40 -0.30 18.15
CA PHE A 154 2.28 0.63 18.05
C PHE A 154 2.32 1.42 16.75
N LEU A 155 1.14 1.89 16.35
CA LEU A 155 0.97 2.81 15.23
C LEU A 155 0.81 4.23 15.76
N ILE A 156 1.42 5.19 15.09
CA ILE A 156 1.32 6.60 15.41
C ILE A 156 1.17 7.45 14.17
N ALA A 157 0.15 8.32 14.17
CA ALA A 157 -0.01 9.32 13.14
C ALA A 157 0.89 10.53 13.42
N LEU A 158 1.58 10.98 12.41
CA LEU A 158 2.36 12.21 12.41
C LEU A 158 1.92 13.08 11.22
N PRO A 159 1.36 14.29 11.43
CA PRO A 159 1.07 14.89 12.73
C PRO A 159 -0.05 14.17 13.49
N ASN A 160 -0.08 14.34 14.79
CA ASN A 160 -1.17 13.87 15.65
C ASN A 160 -2.14 15.02 15.96
N LEU A 161 -3.43 14.70 16.12
CA LEU A 161 -4.45 15.68 16.46
C LEU A 161 -4.67 15.73 17.97
N GLU A 162 -4.41 16.87 18.59
CA GLU A 162 -4.67 17.10 20.01
C GLU A 162 -5.35 18.45 20.20
N ASN A 163 -6.49 18.46 20.88
CA ASN A 163 -7.29 19.67 21.15
C ASN A 163 -7.52 20.53 19.89
N ASP A 164 -7.96 19.90 18.80
CA ASP A 164 -8.22 20.52 17.48
C ASP A 164 -6.98 21.18 16.85
N THR A 165 -5.78 20.77 17.24
CA THR A 165 -4.51 21.28 16.71
C THR A 165 -3.64 20.12 16.23
N TRP A 166 -3.07 20.25 15.03
CA TRP A 166 -2.11 19.29 14.49
C TRP A 166 -0.73 19.51 15.13
N LEU A 167 -0.27 18.51 15.87
CA LEU A 167 1.06 18.45 16.47
C LEU A 167 2.01 17.72 15.54
N TYR A 168 3.02 18.42 15.04
CA TYR A 168 4.06 17.86 14.16
C TYR A 168 5.26 17.30 14.94
N ASP A 169 5.39 17.68 16.20
CA ASP A 169 6.36 17.18 17.16
C ASP A 169 5.59 16.38 18.22
N VAL A 170 5.70 15.06 18.19
CA VAL A 170 4.90 14.15 19.02
C VAL A 170 5.82 13.39 19.97
N THR A 171 5.42 13.25 21.23
CA THR A 171 6.10 12.38 22.20
C THR A 171 5.23 11.17 22.52
N ALA A 172 5.82 9.98 22.47
CA ALA A 172 5.14 8.73 22.77
C ALA A 172 5.86 7.98 23.89
N SER A 173 5.07 7.42 24.82
CA SER A 173 5.56 6.55 25.91
C SER A 173 5.00 5.14 25.67
N PRO A 174 5.76 4.23 25.03
CA PRO A 174 5.26 2.93 24.63
C PRO A 174 4.98 2.01 25.81
N LYS A 175 3.95 1.18 25.67
CA LYS A 175 3.69 0.10 26.63
C LYS A 175 4.77 -0.97 26.53
N HIS A 176 5.17 -1.48 27.67
CA HIS A 176 6.18 -2.52 27.74
C HIS A 176 6.04 -3.38 28.98
N THR A 177 6.69 -4.54 28.95
CA THR A 177 6.84 -5.44 30.10
C THR A 177 8.31 -5.57 30.43
N ARG A 178 8.60 -5.76 31.74
CA ARG A 178 9.93 -6.13 32.24
C ARG A 178 9.82 -7.49 32.90
N THR A 179 10.59 -8.46 32.43
CA THR A 179 10.68 -9.79 32.99
C THR A 179 12.07 -10.01 33.59
N GLU A 180 12.16 -10.56 34.80
CA GLU A 180 13.43 -10.93 35.41
C GLU A 180 13.99 -12.17 34.70
N ASN A 181 15.26 -12.10 34.32
CA ASN A 181 15.94 -13.22 33.68
C ASN A 181 16.30 -14.24 34.75
N PRO A 182 15.89 -15.51 34.64
CA PRO A 182 16.29 -16.51 35.61
C PRO A 182 17.79 -16.79 35.51
N PRO A 183 18.48 -16.99 36.65
CA PRO A 183 19.93 -17.22 36.66
C PRO A 183 20.33 -18.55 35.98
N VAL A 184 19.42 -19.52 35.92
CA VAL A 184 19.49 -20.73 35.09
C VAL A 184 18.18 -20.81 34.34
N PRO A 185 18.17 -20.91 32.99
CA PRO A 185 16.91 -21.02 32.24
C PRO A 185 16.15 -22.22 32.73
N PRO A 186 14.95 -22.07 33.31
CA PRO A 186 14.11 -23.22 33.64
C PRO A 186 13.68 -23.88 32.33
N ASP A 187 13.50 -25.22 32.34
CA ASP A 187 12.85 -25.95 31.23
C ASP A 187 11.35 -25.66 31.24
N ASP A 188 11.00 -24.40 31.34
CA ASP A 188 9.63 -23.92 31.35
C ASP A 188 9.10 -23.83 29.92
N LYS A 189 7.95 -24.47 29.74
CA LYS A 189 7.27 -24.58 28.46
C LYS A 189 5.82 -24.16 28.60
N ASP A 190 5.30 -23.55 27.54
CA ASP A 190 3.89 -23.17 27.43
C ASP A 190 3.24 -23.82 26.22
N ASP A 191 1.96 -24.07 26.33
CA ASP A 191 1.12 -24.40 25.19
C ASP A 191 0.62 -23.07 24.58
N TRP A 192 0.86 -22.92 23.29
CA TRP A 192 0.36 -21.80 22.51
C TRP A 192 -0.74 -22.23 21.57
N ARG A 193 -1.74 -21.38 21.37
CA ARG A 193 -2.89 -21.67 20.53
C ARG A 193 -3.06 -20.63 19.45
N VAL A 194 -3.62 -21.05 18.32
CA VAL A 194 -4.19 -20.17 17.32
C VAL A 194 -5.64 -20.55 17.06
N ILE A 195 -6.49 -19.54 16.95
CA ILE A 195 -7.91 -19.67 16.61
C ILE A 195 -8.18 -18.74 15.46
N LYS A 196 -8.72 -19.30 14.37
CA LYS A 196 -9.21 -18.55 13.22
C LYS A 196 -10.65 -18.12 13.44
N ILE A 197 -10.92 -16.86 13.17
CA ILE A 197 -12.25 -16.25 13.26
C ILE A 197 -12.58 -15.63 11.91
N TRP A 198 -13.78 -15.92 11.42
CA TRP A 198 -14.31 -15.32 10.19
C TRP A 198 -15.35 -14.26 10.55
N LYS A 199 -15.19 -13.05 9.99
CA LYS A 199 -16.17 -11.96 10.02
C LYS A 199 -16.72 -11.77 8.61
N ASP A 200 -17.60 -12.64 8.21
CA ASP A 200 -18.24 -12.63 6.90
C ASP A 200 -19.65 -13.28 6.97
N ASP A 201 -20.46 -12.99 5.96
CA ASP A 201 -21.76 -13.61 5.72
C ASP A 201 -21.73 -14.51 4.47
N VAL A 202 -20.53 -14.88 4.01
CA VAL A 202 -20.28 -15.55 2.71
C VAL A 202 -19.44 -16.81 2.91
N GLU A 203 -19.93 -17.74 3.72
CA GLU A 203 -19.21 -18.95 4.11
C GLU A 203 -18.71 -19.76 2.89
N GLU A 204 -19.45 -19.75 1.79
CA GLU A 204 -19.12 -20.41 0.53
C GLU A 204 -17.89 -19.82 -0.19
N LEU A 205 -17.49 -18.60 0.17
CA LEU A 205 -16.29 -17.94 -0.37
C LEU A 205 -15.04 -18.15 0.49
N ARG A 206 -15.19 -18.79 1.66
CA ARG A 206 -14.04 -19.13 2.49
C ARG A 206 -13.19 -20.19 1.80
N PRO A 207 -11.86 -20.08 1.86
CA PRO A 207 -10.99 -21.16 1.37
C PRO A 207 -11.15 -22.43 2.23
N ASP A 208 -10.84 -23.58 1.65
CA ASP A 208 -10.86 -24.85 2.36
C ASP A 208 -9.90 -24.89 3.55
N GLU A 209 -8.80 -24.14 3.48
CA GLU A 209 -7.78 -24.03 4.53
C GLU A 209 -7.09 -22.65 4.48
N VAL A 210 -6.52 -22.26 5.62
CA VAL A 210 -5.61 -21.13 5.75
C VAL A 210 -4.27 -21.61 6.29
N VAL A 211 -3.19 -20.91 5.89
CA VAL A 211 -1.83 -21.21 6.34
C VAL A 211 -1.43 -20.18 7.39
N ILE A 212 -1.08 -20.68 8.57
CA ILE A 212 -0.59 -19.89 9.70
C ILE A 212 0.87 -20.24 9.94
N GLU A 213 1.70 -19.22 10.04
CA GLU A 213 3.12 -19.33 10.35
C GLU A 213 3.36 -18.87 11.79
N LEU A 214 3.97 -19.74 12.61
CA LEU A 214 4.42 -19.40 13.96
C LEU A 214 5.83 -18.82 13.86
N LEU A 215 6.04 -17.63 14.40
CA LEU A 215 7.32 -16.95 14.44
C LEU A 215 7.94 -17.07 15.83
N LYS A 216 9.23 -17.39 15.87
CA LYS A 216 10.10 -17.30 17.05
C LYS A 216 11.06 -16.12 16.84
N ASP A 217 10.91 -15.09 17.64
CA ASP A 217 11.73 -13.87 17.55
C ASP A 217 11.82 -13.31 16.10
N GLY A 218 10.66 -13.25 15.42
CA GLY A 218 10.52 -12.74 14.05
C GLY A 218 10.83 -13.76 12.93
N THR A 219 11.39 -14.92 13.24
CA THR A 219 11.73 -15.94 12.23
C THR A 219 10.70 -17.06 12.23
N VAL A 220 10.28 -17.54 11.05
CA VAL A 220 9.33 -18.66 10.93
C VAL A 220 9.90 -19.90 11.61
N TYR A 221 9.18 -20.39 12.62
CA TYR A 221 9.52 -21.57 13.41
C TYR A 221 8.72 -22.80 12.96
N ASP A 222 7.42 -22.63 12.72
CA ASP A 222 6.51 -23.70 12.29
C ASP A 222 5.41 -23.16 11.40
N THR A 223 4.82 -24.05 10.59
CA THR A 223 3.72 -23.68 9.67
C THR A 223 2.62 -24.69 9.79
N VAL A 224 1.39 -24.23 10.05
CA VAL A 224 0.22 -25.09 10.22
C VAL A 224 -0.92 -24.66 9.30
N ARG A 225 -1.79 -25.64 8.96
CA ARG A 225 -2.98 -25.41 8.14
C ARG A 225 -4.23 -25.55 9.02
N LEU A 226 -5.04 -24.49 9.02
CA LEU A 226 -6.32 -24.49 9.71
C LEU A 226 -7.45 -24.68 8.70
N ASN A 227 -8.41 -25.52 9.04
CA ASN A 227 -9.57 -25.86 8.21
C ASN A 227 -10.73 -26.36 9.07
N ALA A 228 -11.86 -26.73 8.45
CA ALA A 228 -13.03 -27.22 9.14
C ALA A 228 -12.77 -28.51 9.96
N LYS A 229 -11.85 -29.39 9.51
CA LYS A 229 -11.55 -30.66 10.20
C LYS A 229 -10.89 -30.46 11.55
N ASN A 230 -10.06 -29.42 11.70
CA ASN A 230 -9.43 -29.05 12.98
C ASN A 230 -10.17 -27.92 13.70
N ASN A 231 -11.43 -27.62 13.28
CA ASN A 231 -12.26 -26.55 13.81
C ASN A 231 -11.56 -25.19 13.80
N TRP A 232 -10.78 -24.94 12.74
CA TRP A 232 -10.08 -23.66 12.53
C TRP A 232 -9.16 -23.28 13.69
N ARG A 233 -8.49 -24.28 14.31
CA ARG A 233 -7.60 -24.07 15.47
C ARG A 233 -6.42 -25.01 15.47
N HIS A 234 -5.34 -24.59 16.13
CA HIS A 234 -4.18 -25.43 16.41
C HIS A 234 -3.60 -25.10 17.78
N THR A 235 -2.90 -26.06 18.38
CA THR A 235 -2.17 -25.89 19.65
C THR A 235 -0.76 -26.42 19.50
N TRP A 236 0.22 -25.53 19.58
CA TRP A 236 1.61 -25.90 19.73
C TRP A 236 1.86 -26.23 21.20
N LYS A 237 2.27 -27.46 21.46
CA LYS A 237 2.49 -27.93 22.84
C LYS A 237 3.94 -27.75 23.25
N SER A 238 4.15 -27.42 24.51
CA SER A 238 5.45 -27.41 25.15
C SER A 238 6.50 -26.54 24.43
N LEU A 239 6.11 -25.36 23.92
CA LEU A 239 7.07 -24.40 23.38
C LEU A 239 7.91 -23.80 24.52
N PRO A 240 9.24 -23.64 24.33
CA PRO A 240 10.11 -23.06 25.35
C PRO A 240 9.76 -21.58 25.59
N LYS A 241 9.81 -21.17 26.86
CA LYS A 241 9.63 -19.76 27.24
C LYS A 241 10.90 -18.94 27.12
N TYR A 242 12.05 -19.59 27.26
CA TYR A 242 13.34 -18.91 27.35
C TYR A 242 14.34 -19.48 26.36
N HIS A 243 15.27 -18.64 25.96
CA HIS A 243 16.50 -19.06 25.28
C HIS A 243 17.48 -19.67 26.27
N ALA A 244 18.57 -20.25 25.76
CA ALA A 244 19.63 -20.80 26.60
C ALA A 244 20.35 -19.75 27.46
N ASP A 245 20.30 -18.48 27.10
CA ASP A 245 20.84 -17.34 27.83
C ASP A 245 19.87 -16.80 28.90
N GLY A 246 18.70 -17.41 29.08
CA GLY A 246 17.66 -17.00 30.01
C GLY A 246 16.73 -15.88 29.48
N SER A 247 16.98 -15.34 28.31
CA SER A 247 16.10 -14.33 27.73
C SER A 247 14.77 -14.94 27.29
N ALA A 248 13.66 -14.22 27.47
CA ALA A 248 12.34 -14.68 27.08
C ALA A 248 12.21 -14.77 25.56
N ILE A 249 11.59 -15.84 25.05
CA ILE A 249 11.28 -16.01 23.62
C ILE A 249 10.01 -15.24 23.28
N GLU A 250 10.03 -14.48 22.19
CA GLU A 250 8.86 -13.83 21.66
C GLU A 250 8.18 -14.68 20.58
N TRP A 251 6.93 -15.09 20.86
CA TRP A 251 6.11 -15.84 19.92
C TRP A 251 5.09 -14.94 19.26
N ARG A 252 5.00 -14.99 17.92
CA ARG A 252 4.00 -14.30 17.09
C ARG A 252 3.46 -15.25 16.03
N VAL A 253 2.38 -14.87 15.35
CA VAL A 253 1.88 -15.60 14.18
C VAL A 253 1.64 -14.62 13.02
N THR A 254 1.70 -15.17 11.80
CA THR A 254 1.22 -14.52 10.58
C THR A 254 0.26 -15.47 9.85
N GLU A 255 -0.55 -14.93 8.98
CA GLU A 255 -1.38 -15.68 8.04
C GLU A 255 -0.92 -15.35 6.61
N GLN A 256 -0.85 -16.35 5.75
CA GLN A 256 -0.63 -16.10 4.33
C GLN A 256 -1.82 -15.33 3.73
N PRO A 257 -1.59 -14.30 2.89
CA PRO A 257 -2.64 -13.45 2.36
C PRO A 257 -3.75 -14.24 1.67
N LEU A 258 -5.00 -13.87 1.94
CA LEU A 258 -6.18 -14.43 1.29
C LEU A 258 -6.84 -13.38 0.41
N LYS A 259 -7.25 -13.78 -0.79
CA LYS A 259 -8.07 -12.92 -1.65
C LYS A 259 -9.39 -12.57 -0.93
N ARG A 260 -9.84 -11.35 -1.07
CA ARG A 260 -11.11 -10.83 -0.52
C ARG A 260 -11.21 -10.79 0.99
N TYR A 261 -10.12 -10.96 1.71
CA TYR A 261 -10.09 -10.87 3.16
C TYR A 261 -8.97 -9.95 3.62
N THR A 262 -9.29 -9.11 4.59
CA THR A 262 -8.27 -8.45 5.40
C THR A 262 -8.06 -9.25 6.66
N VAL A 263 -6.82 -9.30 7.14
CA VAL A 263 -6.44 -10.03 8.34
C VAL A 263 -6.13 -9.07 9.48
N ARG A 264 -6.49 -9.49 10.68
CA ARG A 264 -6.08 -8.85 11.92
C ARG A 264 -5.74 -9.92 12.95
N ILE A 265 -4.57 -9.77 13.57
CA ILE A 265 -4.07 -10.72 14.56
C ILE A 265 -3.98 -9.99 15.89
N SER A 266 -4.52 -10.62 16.93
CA SER A 266 -4.41 -10.16 18.31
C SER A 266 -4.05 -11.34 19.20
N ARG A 267 -3.62 -11.04 20.43
CA ARG A 267 -3.23 -12.05 21.41
C ARG A 267 -4.00 -11.86 22.71
N ASP A 268 -4.46 -12.97 23.26
CA ASP A 268 -5.02 -13.08 24.61
C ASP A 268 -4.30 -14.19 25.36
N GLY A 269 -3.42 -13.81 26.31
CA GLY A 269 -2.50 -14.74 26.95
C GLY A 269 -1.63 -15.48 25.92
N ASN A 270 -1.71 -16.81 25.92
CA ASN A 270 -1.00 -17.67 24.97
C ASN A 270 -1.88 -18.09 23.77
N THR A 271 -2.92 -17.32 23.47
CA THR A 271 -3.82 -17.60 22.34
C THR A 271 -3.77 -16.46 21.33
N PHE A 272 -3.43 -16.78 20.10
CA PHE A 272 -3.52 -15.89 18.96
C PHE A 272 -4.92 -15.98 18.34
N LEU A 273 -5.56 -14.84 18.13
CA LEU A 273 -6.83 -14.70 17.43
C LEU A 273 -6.56 -14.11 16.04
N VAL A 274 -6.74 -14.91 15.01
CA VAL A 274 -6.57 -14.50 13.61
C VAL A 274 -7.96 -14.25 13.02
N VAL A 275 -8.31 -12.99 12.87
CA VAL A 275 -9.62 -12.53 12.40
C VAL A 275 -9.52 -12.13 10.94
N ASN A 276 -10.24 -12.82 10.07
CA ASN A 276 -10.42 -12.38 8.69
C ASN A 276 -11.77 -11.71 8.52
N THR A 277 -11.73 -10.51 7.97
CA THR A 277 -12.92 -9.75 7.63
C THR A 277 -13.07 -9.76 6.11
N TYR A 278 -14.24 -10.18 5.63
CA TYR A 278 -14.55 -10.15 4.21
C TYR A 278 -14.52 -8.69 3.71
N LYS A 279 -13.75 -8.47 2.66
CA LYS A 279 -13.75 -7.23 1.90
C LYS A 279 -14.53 -7.50 0.61
N PRO A 280 -15.81 -7.09 0.53
CA PRO A 280 -16.54 -7.17 -0.72
C PRO A 280 -15.74 -6.42 -1.77
N GLN A 281 -15.49 -7.05 -2.91
CA GLN A 281 -14.98 -6.28 -4.02
C GLN A 281 -16.11 -5.33 -4.42
N SER A 282 -15.81 -4.05 -4.48
CA SER A 282 -16.73 -3.08 -5.04
C SER A 282 -17.05 -3.52 -6.47
N PRO A 283 -18.31 -3.50 -6.89
CA PRO A 283 -18.65 -3.72 -8.31
C PRO A 283 -17.81 -2.83 -9.24
N ASP A 284 -17.39 -1.67 -8.74
CA ASP A 284 -16.57 -0.72 -9.48
C ASP A 284 -15.07 -1.10 -9.53
N GLU A 285 -14.57 -1.84 -8.53
CA GLU A 285 -13.17 -2.33 -8.53
C GLU A 285 -12.99 -3.57 -9.41
N ASP A 286 -14.02 -4.40 -9.54
CA ASP A 286 -14.00 -5.63 -10.35
C ASP A 286 -14.53 -5.43 -11.78
N SER A 287 -15.15 -4.30 -12.05
CA SER A 287 -15.66 -3.96 -13.34
C SER A 287 -14.82 -2.91 -14.05
N THR A 288 -14.78 -3.00 -15.35
CA THR A 288 -14.17 -2.00 -16.21
C THR A 288 -15.15 -1.62 -17.32
N THR A 289 -14.88 -0.50 -17.93
CA THR A 289 -15.60 -0.03 -19.11
C THR A 289 -14.64 -0.01 -20.29
N ARG A 290 -15.12 -0.37 -21.47
CA ARG A 290 -14.36 -0.19 -22.71
C ARG A 290 -15.21 0.58 -23.69
N ILE A 291 -14.60 1.56 -24.34
CA ILE A 291 -15.26 2.44 -25.29
C ILE A 291 -14.59 2.23 -26.65
N VAL A 292 -15.39 2.08 -27.70
CA VAL A 292 -14.87 2.18 -29.06
C VAL A 292 -15.39 3.46 -29.72
N ILE A 293 -14.49 4.21 -30.33
CA ILE A 293 -14.79 5.38 -31.14
C ILE A 293 -14.27 5.15 -32.55
N LYS A 294 -15.17 5.12 -33.52
CA LYS A 294 -14.82 5.02 -34.94
C LYS A 294 -14.44 6.39 -35.48
N ARG A 295 -13.30 6.46 -36.15
CA ARG A 295 -12.87 7.60 -36.93
C ARG A 295 -12.72 7.23 -38.40
N TRP A 296 -13.04 8.15 -39.26
CA TRP A 296 -12.82 8.06 -40.69
C TRP A 296 -11.78 9.09 -41.07
N ASP A 297 -10.65 8.65 -41.57
CA ASP A 297 -9.59 9.51 -42.12
C ASP A 297 -9.62 9.33 -43.65
N ASP A 298 -10.65 9.88 -44.28
CA ASP A 298 -11.04 9.56 -45.65
C ASP A 298 -11.59 10.75 -46.43
N ALA A 299 -11.01 11.96 -46.23
CA ALA A 299 -11.44 13.17 -46.93
C ALA A 299 -11.63 12.95 -48.47
N GLY A 300 -12.82 13.23 -48.95
CA GLY A 300 -13.23 12.99 -50.36
C GLY A 300 -13.74 11.58 -50.65
N TYR A 301 -13.82 10.70 -49.65
CA TYR A 301 -14.34 9.31 -49.78
C TYR A 301 -15.59 9.06 -48.92
N GLU A 302 -16.17 10.09 -48.32
CA GLU A 302 -17.28 10.01 -47.36
C GLU A 302 -18.48 9.24 -47.91
N GLN A 303 -18.71 9.33 -49.26
CA GLN A 303 -19.79 8.63 -49.94
C GLN A 303 -19.59 7.10 -50.06
N LYS A 304 -18.38 6.61 -49.75
CA LYS A 304 -18.03 5.19 -49.78
C LYS A 304 -18.08 4.54 -48.41
N ARG A 305 -18.35 5.31 -47.37
CA ARG A 305 -18.52 4.77 -46.03
C ARG A 305 -19.73 3.87 -45.98
N PRO A 306 -19.64 2.69 -45.40
CA PRO A 306 -20.80 1.86 -45.12
C PRO A 306 -21.72 2.53 -44.10
N ASP A 307 -22.98 2.20 -44.09
CA ASP A 307 -23.94 2.70 -43.10
C ASP A 307 -23.61 2.20 -41.68
N THR A 308 -22.98 1.03 -41.60
CA THR A 308 -22.63 0.38 -40.34
C THR A 308 -21.26 -0.30 -40.45
N ILE A 309 -20.59 -0.49 -39.33
CA ILE A 309 -19.44 -1.39 -39.18
C ILE A 309 -19.68 -2.36 -38.03
N THR A 310 -19.03 -3.50 -38.07
CA THR A 310 -19.08 -4.50 -37.02
C THR A 310 -17.76 -4.51 -36.26
N VAL A 311 -17.86 -4.36 -34.95
CA VAL A 311 -16.72 -4.39 -34.02
C VAL A 311 -16.91 -5.53 -33.02
N THR A 312 -15.90 -6.34 -32.87
CA THR A 312 -15.85 -7.45 -31.91
C THR A 312 -14.97 -7.07 -30.73
N LEU A 313 -15.50 -7.21 -29.52
CA LEU A 313 -14.74 -7.11 -28.27
C LEU A 313 -14.13 -8.48 -27.96
N LEU A 314 -12.86 -8.51 -27.69
CA LEU A 314 -12.10 -9.72 -27.35
C LEU A 314 -11.71 -9.68 -25.86
N LYS A 315 -11.90 -10.83 -25.20
CA LYS A 315 -11.41 -11.12 -23.85
C LYS A 315 -10.26 -12.11 -23.97
N ASP A 316 -9.05 -11.72 -23.59
CA ASP A 316 -7.85 -12.56 -23.67
C ASP A 316 -7.68 -13.22 -25.05
N GLY A 317 -7.97 -12.45 -26.12
CA GLY A 317 -7.91 -12.90 -27.52
C GLY A 317 -9.09 -13.72 -28.00
N THR A 318 -10.07 -14.06 -27.14
CA THR A 318 -11.31 -14.77 -27.52
C THR A 318 -12.48 -13.82 -27.67
N VAL A 319 -13.40 -14.13 -28.61
CA VAL A 319 -14.59 -13.31 -28.83
C VAL A 319 -15.46 -13.29 -27.57
N TYR A 320 -15.72 -12.09 -27.06
CA TYR A 320 -16.59 -11.86 -25.91
C TYR A 320 -17.96 -11.30 -26.33
N ASP A 321 -17.97 -10.25 -27.16
CA ASP A 321 -19.18 -9.61 -27.64
C ASP A 321 -18.95 -9.00 -29.04
N THR A 322 -20.02 -8.84 -29.80
CA THR A 322 -19.96 -8.25 -31.14
C THR A 322 -21.03 -7.20 -31.27
N ARG A 323 -20.68 -6.01 -31.75
CA ARG A 323 -21.59 -4.86 -31.92
C ARG A 323 -21.50 -4.29 -33.32
N THR A 324 -22.64 -3.86 -33.80
CA THR A 324 -22.75 -3.04 -35.02
C THR A 324 -22.90 -1.60 -34.59
N ILE A 325 -22.05 -0.72 -35.10
CA ILE A 325 -22.09 0.72 -34.84
C ILE A 325 -22.28 1.49 -36.14
N SER A 326 -22.94 2.64 -36.03
CA SER A 326 -23.39 3.42 -37.19
C SER A 326 -23.28 4.93 -36.91
N ARG A 327 -23.66 5.71 -37.90
CA ARG A 327 -23.79 7.17 -37.73
C ARG A 327 -24.85 7.55 -36.68
N THR A 328 -25.93 6.77 -36.54
CA THR A 328 -26.97 7.03 -35.52
C THR A 328 -26.46 6.81 -34.11
N ASP A 329 -25.44 5.98 -33.93
CA ASP A 329 -24.76 5.76 -32.65
C ASP A 329 -23.58 6.74 -32.46
N SER A 330 -23.48 7.79 -33.30
CA SER A 330 -22.33 8.70 -33.33
C SER A 330 -21.00 7.99 -33.56
N TRP A 331 -21.03 6.83 -34.21
CA TRP A 331 -19.86 5.98 -34.48
C TRP A 331 -19.12 5.54 -33.20
N GLN A 332 -19.85 5.29 -32.12
CA GLN A 332 -19.27 4.86 -30.84
C GLN A 332 -20.14 3.80 -30.14
N TYR A 333 -19.50 3.02 -29.29
CA TYR A 333 -20.19 2.11 -28.38
C TYR A 333 -19.41 1.99 -27.06
N THR A 334 -20.16 1.77 -25.98
CA THR A 334 -19.59 1.60 -24.64
C THR A 334 -20.02 0.25 -24.06
N TRP A 335 -19.07 -0.59 -23.72
CA TRP A 335 -19.28 -1.78 -22.91
C TRP A 335 -19.03 -1.42 -21.45
N SER A 336 -20.07 -1.50 -20.62
CA SER A 336 -19.98 -1.24 -19.19
C SER A 336 -20.13 -2.53 -18.39
N GLY A 337 -19.57 -2.56 -17.15
CA GLY A 337 -19.69 -3.71 -16.28
C GLY A 337 -18.91 -4.95 -16.76
N LEU A 338 -17.87 -4.75 -17.55
CA LEU A 338 -16.98 -5.83 -17.95
C LEU A 338 -16.17 -6.32 -16.76
N PRO A 339 -15.93 -7.62 -16.57
CA PRO A 339 -15.05 -8.10 -15.52
C PRO A 339 -13.61 -7.61 -15.73
N ARG A 340 -13.00 -7.08 -14.69
CA ARG A 340 -11.61 -6.64 -14.72
C ARG A 340 -10.63 -7.80 -14.58
N TYR A 341 -11.02 -8.81 -13.81
CA TYR A 341 -10.21 -9.98 -13.52
C TYR A 341 -10.90 -11.27 -13.89
N SER A 342 -10.12 -12.27 -14.27
CA SER A 342 -10.55 -13.65 -14.41
C SER A 342 -10.80 -14.29 -13.03
N PRO A 343 -11.54 -15.43 -12.93
CA PRO A 343 -11.80 -16.08 -11.63
C PRO A 343 -10.56 -16.46 -10.83
N ASP A 344 -9.42 -16.64 -11.49
CA ASP A 344 -8.12 -16.90 -10.88
C ASP A 344 -7.40 -15.61 -10.42
N GLY A 345 -8.00 -14.42 -10.68
CA GLY A 345 -7.50 -13.11 -10.34
C GLY A 345 -6.46 -12.53 -11.28
N THR A 346 -6.28 -13.11 -12.44
CA THR A 346 -5.47 -12.52 -13.52
C THR A 346 -6.24 -11.37 -14.16
N GLU A 347 -5.59 -10.24 -14.42
CA GLU A 347 -6.23 -9.11 -15.11
C GLU A 347 -6.53 -9.48 -16.55
N ILE A 348 -7.78 -9.24 -16.98
CA ILE A 348 -8.26 -9.56 -18.32
C ILE A 348 -7.74 -8.54 -19.31
N VAL A 349 -7.13 -9.00 -20.40
CA VAL A 349 -6.71 -8.16 -21.51
C VAL A 349 -7.88 -7.99 -22.48
N TRP A 350 -8.41 -6.78 -22.52
CA TRP A 350 -9.46 -6.42 -23.45
C TRP A 350 -8.87 -5.85 -24.75
N ALA A 351 -9.38 -6.28 -25.90
CA ALA A 351 -9.00 -5.78 -27.22
C ALA A 351 -10.22 -5.68 -28.13
N ILE A 352 -10.11 -4.97 -29.25
CA ILE A 352 -11.16 -4.95 -30.27
C ILE A 352 -10.63 -5.42 -31.62
N GLN A 353 -11.54 -5.88 -32.45
CA GLN A 353 -11.30 -6.20 -33.86
C GLN A 353 -12.45 -5.65 -34.71
N GLU A 354 -12.14 -4.99 -35.81
CA GLU A 354 -13.12 -4.59 -36.82
C GLU A 354 -13.24 -5.67 -37.91
N ASN A 355 -14.46 -5.96 -38.33
CA ASN A 355 -14.64 -6.71 -39.56
C ASN A 355 -14.16 -5.88 -40.76
N ALA A 356 -13.49 -6.50 -41.69
CA ALA A 356 -12.94 -5.83 -42.85
C ALA A 356 -13.99 -4.95 -43.57
N VAL A 357 -13.66 -3.66 -43.73
CA VAL A 357 -14.48 -2.71 -44.48
C VAL A 357 -13.91 -2.58 -45.89
N PRO A 358 -14.65 -2.96 -46.93
CA PRO A 358 -14.14 -2.93 -48.32
C PRO A 358 -13.60 -1.56 -48.71
N GLY A 359 -12.36 -1.51 -49.22
CA GLY A 359 -11.70 -0.31 -49.69
C GLY A 359 -11.08 0.57 -48.56
N TYR A 360 -11.02 0.04 -47.34
CA TYR A 360 -10.41 0.70 -46.21
C TYR A 360 -9.39 -0.19 -45.49
N ILE A 361 -8.35 0.44 -44.95
CA ILE A 361 -7.40 -0.16 -44.01
C ILE A 361 -7.72 0.37 -42.63
N SER A 362 -7.91 -0.52 -41.66
CA SER A 362 -8.18 -0.17 -40.29
C SER A 362 -6.90 -0.10 -39.44
N SER A 363 -6.88 0.82 -38.50
CA SER A 363 -5.88 0.88 -37.43
C SER A 363 -6.57 1.13 -36.09
N ILE A 364 -6.04 0.52 -35.04
CA ILE A 364 -6.58 0.63 -33.68
C ILE A 364 -5.51 1.23 -32.79
N ARG A 365 -5.90 2.25 -32.04
CA ARG A 365 -5.07 2.86 -30.99
C ARG A 365 -5.84 2.83 -29.69
N GLU A 366 -5.21 2.35 -28.63
CA GLU A 366 -5.74 2.37 -27.28
C GLU A 366 -5.24 3.62 -26.53
N THR A 367 -6.14 4.23 -25.75
CA THR A 367 -5.83 5.37 -24.89
C THR A 367 -6.72 5.27 -23.65
N GLY A 368 -6.18 4.81 -22.53
CA GLY A 368 -6.96 4.45 -21.34
C GLY A 368 -8.00 3.39 -21.69
N ASP A 369 -9.26 3.61 -21.31
CA ASP A 369 -10.37 2.68 -21.58
C ASP A 369 -10.98 2.82 -22.99
N THR A 370 -10.37 3.61 -23.86
CA THR A 370 -10.93 3.93 -25.19
C THR A 370 -10.07 3.37 -26.31
N PHE A 371 -10.71 2.62 -27.20
CA PHE A 371 -10.17 2.21 -28.49
C PHE A 371 -10.57 3.19 -29.58
N ILE A 372 -9.61 3.81 -30.21
CA ILE A 372 -9.82 4.66 -31.38
C ILE A 372 -9.56 3.82 -32.61
N LEU A 373 -10.64 3.49 -33.35
CA LEU A 373 -10.62 2.70 -34.55
C LEU A 373 -10.67 3.63 -35.77
N THR A 374 -9.58 3.75 -36.50
CA THR A 374 -9.48 4.65 -37.65
C THR A 374 -9.44 3.87 -38.96
N ASN A 375 -10.31 4.22 -39.91
CA ASN A 375 -10.27 3.70 -41.28
C ASN A 375 -9.77 4.76 -42.27
N THR A 376 -8.78 4.33 -43.06
CA THR A 376 -8.16 5.14 -44.11
C THR A 376 -8.38 4.43 -45.48
N PRO A 377 -8.73 5.12 -46.56
CA PRO A 377 -8.91 4.49 -47.88
C PRO A 377 -7.65 3.73 -48.32
N GLU A 378 -7.85 2.53 -48.84
CA GLU A 378 -6.75 1.61 -49.24
C GLU A 378 -5.79 2.24 -50.29
N HIS A 379 -6.32 3.18 -51.09
CA HIS A 379 -5.56 3.86 -52.14
C HIS A 379 -5.19 5.29 -51.84
N GLN A 380 -5.42 5.75 -50.60
CA GLN A 380 -4.89 7.04 -50.21
C GLN A 380 -3.37 6.89 -50.08
N LYS A 381 -2.65 7.41 -51.10
CA LYS A 381 -1.22 7.61 -50.90
C LYS A 381 -1.10 8.44 -49.62
N LEU A 382 -0.42 7.86 -48.60
CA LEU A 382 0.01 8.66 -47.47
C LEU A 382 0.49 10.00 -48.00
N PRO A 383 0.08 11.16 -47.42
CA PRO A 383 0.71 12.39 -47.77
C PRO A 383 2.20 12.06 -47.70
N GLN A 384 2.85 12.11 -48.86
CA GLN A 384 4.30 12.10 -48.84
C GLN A 384 4.61 13.32 -47.97
N THR A 385 4.93 13.11 -46.71
CA THR A 385 5.84 13.99 -45.98
C THR A 385 7.12 13.86 -46.81
N GLY A 386 7.04 14.35 -48.04
CA GLY A 386 8.16 14.51 -48.93
C GLY A 386 9.06 15.41 -48.13
N LEU A 387 10.15 14.86 -47.67
CA LEU A 387 11.34 15.62 -47.61
C LEU A 387 11.31 16.44 -48.91
N LEU A 388 11.02 17.76 -48.82
CA LEU A 388 11.25 18.70 -49.89
C LEU A 388 12.75 18.63 -50.13
N TRP A 389 13.18 17.71 -50.98
CA TRP A 389 14.60 17.47 -51.26
C TRP A 389 15.25 18.70 -51.87
N TRP A 390 14.44 19.57 -52.43
CA TRP A 390 14.95 20.80 -53.10
C TRP A 390 15.57 21.83 -52.15
N PRO A 391 15.11 22.03 -50.86
CA PRO A 391 15.79 22.99 -49.99
C PRO A 391 17.18 22.48 -49.51
N VAL A 392 17.41 21.19 -49.44
CA VAL A 392 18.66 20.64 -48.92
C VAL A 392 19.85 20.97 -49.84
N PRO A 393 19.80 20.77 -51.18
CA PRO A 393 20.87 21.19 -52.07
C PRO A 393 21.05 22.71 -52.09
N VAL A 394 19.96 23.48 -52.00
CA VAL A 394 20.02 24.96 -52.00
C VAL A 394 20.67 25.50 -50.74
N LEU A 395 20.30 24.94 -49.58
CA LEU A 395 20.90 25.32 -48.29
C LEU A 395 22.38 24.86 -48.21
N ALA A 396 22.69 23.70 -48.75
CA ALA A 396 24.07 23.22 -48.81
C ALA A 396 24.92 24.08 -49.72
N ALA A 397 24.41 24.50 -50.91
CA ALA A 397 25.10 25.42 -51.83
C ALA A 397 25.28 26.82 -51.21
N ALA A 398 24.28 27.34 -50.51
CA ALA A 398 24.36 28.64 -49.79
C ALA A 398 25.41 28.56 -48.66
N GLY A 399 25.43 27.45 -47.89
CA GLY A 399 26.45 27.23 -46.85
C GLY A 399 27.88 27.15 -47.40
N LEU A 400 28.06 26.50 -48.56
CA LEU A 400 29.37 26.43 -49.22
C LEU A 400 29.83 27.79 -49.72
N LEU A 401 28.91 28.59 -50.29
CA LEU A 401 29.18 29.95 -50.73
C LEU A 401 29.59 30.89 -49.56
N LEU A 402 28.95 30.75 -48.41
CA LEU A 402 29.27 31.53 -47.21
C LEU A 402 30.67 31.10 -46.66
N LEU A 403 31.02 29.83 -46.72
CA LEU A 403 32.33 29.34 -46.33
C LEU A 403 33.44 29.87 -47.29
N ILE A 404 33.17 29.85 -48.58
CA ILE A 404 34.11 30.40 -49.58
C ILE A 404 34.30 31.91 -49.39
N LEU A 405 33.21 32.66 -49.23
CA LEU A 405 33.28 34.09 -48.93
C LEU A 405 34.00 34.40 -47.61
N GLY A 406 33.74 33.63 -46.58
CA GLY A 406 34.42 33.73 -45.28
C GLY A 406 35.91 33.50 -45.37
N THR A 407 36.35 32.50 -46.16
CA THR A 407 37.77 32.22 -46.39
C THR A 407 38.45 33.27 -47.25
N LEU A 408 37.74 33.86 -48.25
CA LEU A 408 38.27 34.93 -49.08
C LEU A 408 38.41 36.23 -48.30
N LEU A 409 37.45 36.55 -47.45
CA LEU A 409 37.48 37.73 -46.55
C LEU A 409 38.60 37.60 -45.50
N LYS A 410 38.81 36.41 -44.96
CA LYS A 410 39.91 36.14 -44.02
C LYS A 410 41.27 36.33 -44.68
N ARG A 411 41.47 35.80 -45.92
CA ARG A 411 42.70 36.00 -46.68
C ARG A 411 42.99 37.46 -47.03
N LYS A 412 41.95 38.33 -47.14
CA LYS A 412 42.15 39.76 -47.44
C LYS A 412 42.55 40.53 -46.18
N ASN A 413 42.11 40.11 -45.00
CA ASN A 413 42.52 40.71 -43.71
C ASN A 413 43.92 40.25 -43.21
N ASP A 414 44.45 39.18 -43.76
CA ASP A 414 45.78 38.68 -43.40
C ASP A 414 46.91 39.27 -44.31
N HIS A 415 46.52 40.22 -45.23
CA HIS A 415 47.41 40.90 -46.15
C HIS A 415 47.39 42.45 -46.09
N ASP A 416 46.68 43.02 -45.10
CA ASP A 416 46.79 44.40 -44.66
C ASP A 416 47.39 44.40 -43.21
#